data_bfaf63c73ab2ed4bab56a277c2aa2755
#
_entry.id   bfaf63c73ab2ed4bab56a277c2aa2755
#
_cell.length_a   1.000
_cell.length_b   1.000
_cell.length_c   1.000
_cell.angle_alpha   90.00
_cell.angle_beta   90.00
_cell.angle_gamma   90.00
#
_symmetry.space_group_name_H-M   'P 1'
#
loop_
_entity.id
_entity.type
_entity.pdbx_description
1 polymer ?
#
loop_
_entity_poly.entity_id
_entity_poly.type
_entity_poly.pdbx_seq_one_letter_code
_entity_poly.pdbx_strand_id
1 'polypeptide(L)'
;MRDRSVDLQRGILVILMLYAHLLQFFGDLQRFPSIHFWVMGISLLAFPAFVFCFGRTAALAYLKKPFRQALPRMGRTFGRCLAAFYVSGAAFRVLREHRPLEAETLRGILLLSDIPGWSEFLIAFALLMLSAIVLFPLLRQITCRRWLWLPLSIPCLLGCFLPYDRITVPQLALLMGSRSYVTFPVLQYFPFFLAGVAYTGASFRERLGMGGVAVIFSAAGLVWYVRHGLP
;
A
#
# COMPACT_ATOMS: atom_id res chain seq x y z
N MET A 1 -18.28 2.93 17.36
CA MET A 1 -18.19 1.47 17.47
C MET A 1 -16.92 1.01 16.74
N ARG A 2 -16.14 0.13 17.35
CA ARG A 2 -14.96 -0.48 16.75
C ARG A 2 -15.41 -1.59 15.79
N ASP A 3 -14.96 -1.57 14.54
CA ASP A 3 -15.30 -2.59 13.54
C ASP A 3 -14.35 -3.80 13.69
N ARG A 4 -14.83 -4.84 14.38
CA ARG A 4 -14.07 -6.06 14.64
C ARG A 4 -13.61 -6.77 13.35
N SER A 5 -14.35 -6.60 12.24
CA SER A 5 -13.97 -7.22 10.97
C SER A 5 -12.69 -6.62 10.38
N VAL A 6 -12.48 -5.31 10.55
CA VAL A 6 -11.24 -4.64 10.12
C VAL A 6 -10.06 -5.09 10.98
N ASP A 7 -10.27 -5.21 12.30
CA ASP A 7 -9.21 -5.66 13.21
C ASP A 7 -8.81 -7.11 12.92
N LEU A 8 -9.78 -7.99 12.66
CA LEU A 8 -9.52 -9.38 12.29
C LEU A 8 -8.75 -9.48 10.96
N GLN A 9 -9.21 -8.76 9.93
CA GLN A 9 -8.53 -8.73 8.63
C GLN A 9 -7.07 -8.29 8.78
N ARG A 10 -6.82 -7.22 9.53
CA ARG A 10 -5.45 -6.75 9.80
C ARG A 10 -4.61 -7.78 10.54
N GLY A 11 -5.18 -8.44 11.56
CA GLY A 11 -4.49 -9.50 12.29
C GLY A 11 -4.05 -10.64 11.38
N ILE A 12 -4.94 -11.12 10.52
CA ILE A 12 -4.61 -12.16 9.52
C ILE A 12 -3.50 -11.68 8.58
N LEU A 13 -3.61 -10.45 8.05
CA LEU A 13 -2.60 -9.91 7.13
C LEU A 13 -1.23 -9.75 7.80
N VAL A 14 -1.18 -9.35 9.07
CA VAL A 14 0.08 -9.29 9.83
C VAL A 14 0.71 -10.67 9.98
N ILE A 15 -0.09 -11.70 10.30
CA ILE A 15 0.38 -13.09 10.40
C ILE A 15 0.92 -13.57 9.06
N LEU A 16 0.19 -13.33 7.96
CA LEU A 16 0.62 -13.72 6.62
C LEU A 16 1.93 -13.00 6.21
N MET A 17 2.02 -11.71 6.47
CA MET A 17 3.24 -10.93 6.20
C MET A 17 4.43 -11.45 7.00
N LEU A 18 4.23 -11.70 8.30
CA LEU A 18 5.27 -12.26 9.16
C LEU A 18 5.73 -13.64 8.64
N TYR A 19 4.77 -14.50 8.26
CA TYR A 19 5.06 -15.81 7.68
C TYR A 19 5.86 -15.70 6.37
N ALA A 20 5.48 -14.79 5.47
CA ALA A 20 6.24 -14.56 4.23
C ALA A 20 7.68 -14.11 4.52
N HIS A 21 7.88 -13.22 5.48
CA HIS A 21 9.21 -12.76 5.86
C HIS A 21 10.04 -13.87 6.52
N LEU A 22 9.44 -14.69 7.36
CA LEU A 22 10.14 -15.86 7.92
C LEU A 22 10.60 -16.82 6.81
N LEU A 23 9.75 -17.09 5.82
CA LEU A 23 10.11 -17.90 4.67
C LEU A 23 11.24 -17.28 3.84
N GLN A 24 11.22 -15.94 3.65
CA GLN A 24 12.29 -15.23 2.94
C GLN A 24 13.64 -15.25 3.67
N PHE A 25 13.62 -15.21 5.01
CA PHE A 25 14.87 -15.19 5.80
C PHE A 25 15.44 -16.56 6.04
N PHE A 26 14.61 -17.57 6.28
CA PHE A 26 15.03 -18.89 6.74
C PHE A 26 14.76 -19.99 5.72
N GLY A 27 13.95 -19.71 4.68
CA GLY A 27 13.66 -20.67 3.62
C GLY A 27 14.69 -20.63 2.51
N ASP A 28 15.03 -21.79 1.99
CA ASP A 28 15.85 -21.90 0.77
C ASP A 28 14.92 -21.82 -0.44
N LEU A 29 14.73 -20.59 -0.95
CA LEU A 29 13.85 -20.30 -2.08
C LEU A 29 14.29 -20.94 -3.39
N GLN A 30 15.61 -21.23 -3.52
CA GLN A 30 16.15 -21.88 -4.73
C GLN A 30 15.92 -23.39 -4.69
N ARG A 31 16.08 -23.99 -3.53
CA ARG A 31 15.92 -25.42 -3.33
C ARG A 31 14.46 -25.86 -3.31
N PHE A 32 13.55 -24.99 -2.82
CA PHE A 32 12.12 -25.31 -2.64
C PHE A 32 11.23 -24.32 -3.40
N PRO A 33 10.90 -24.60 -4.67
CA PRO A 33 10.05 -23.71 -5.49
C PRO A 33 8.66 -23.42 -4.87
N SER A 34 8.13 -24.35 -4.07
CA SER A 34 6.88 -24.13 -3.33
C SER A 34 6.95 -22.99 -2.34
N ILE A 35 8.10 -22.80 -1.67
CA ILE A 35 8.32 -21.66 -0.74
C ILE A 35 8.27 -20.34 -1.53
N HIS A 36 8.94 -20.31 -2.68
CA HIS A 36 8.92 -19.13 -3.56
C HIS A 36 7.49 -18.78 -3.99
N PHE A 37 6.71 -19.77 -4.41
CA PHE A 37 5.31 -19.58 -4.78
C PHE A 37 4.47 -18.96 -3.64
N TRP A 38 4.60 -19.49 -2.42
CA TRP A 38 3.88 -18.97 -1.26
C TRP A 38 4.30 -17.55 -0.89
N VAL A 39 5.61 -17.27 -0.88
CA VAL A 39 6.14 -15.92 -0.61
C VAL A 39 5.61 -14.92 -1.63
N MET A 40 5.66 -15.25 -2.92
CA MET A 40 5.13 -14.39 -3.99
C MET A 40 3.62 -14.18 -3.84
N GLY A 41 2.85 -15.25 -3.65
CA GLY A 41 1.40 -15.17 -3.48
C GLY A 41 0.98 -14.31 -2.29
N ILE A 42 1.62 -14.49 -1.15
CA ILE A 42 1.36 -13.67 0.04
C ILE A 42 1.75 -12.20 -0.20
N SER A 43 2.90 -11.95 -0.80
CA SER A 43 3.38 -10.59 -1.09
C SER A 43 2.44 -9.83 -2.03
N LEU A 44 1.93 -10.51 -3.06
CA LEU A 44 0.95 -9.93 -3.99
C LEU A 44 -0.39 -9.58 -3.33
N LEU A 45 -0.79 -10.33 -2.31
CA LEU A 45 -2.09 -10.13 -1.63
C LEU A 45 -1.98 -9.23 -0.40
N ALA A 46 -0.92 -9.34 0.36
CA ALA A 46 -0.85 -8.71 1.69
C ALA A 46 -0.86 -7.18 1.60
N PHE A 47 -0.02 -6.58 0.76
CA PHE A 47 0.07 -5.14 0.69
C PHE A 47 -1.19 -4.46 0.14
N PRO A 48 -1.79 -4.90 -1.01
CA PRO A 48 -3.08 -4.38 -1.46
C PRO A 48 -4.19 -4.51 -0.42
N ALA A 49 -4.23 -5.64 0.29
CA ALA A 49 -5.23 -5.87 1.33
C ALA A 49 -5.01 -4.96 2.56
N PHE A 50 -3.76 -4.68 2.94
CA PHE A 50 -3.47 -3.67 3.96
C PHE A 50 -3.91 -2.28 3.53
N VAL A 51 -3.63 -1.88 2.28
CA VAL A 51 -4.06 -0.60 1.73
C VAL A 51 -5.58 -0.49 1.71
N PHE A 52 -6.29 -1.56 1.33
CA PHE A 52 -7.75 -1.64 1.41
C PHE A 52 -8.25 -1.46 2.85
N CYS A 53 -7.68 -2.18 3.83
CA CYS A 53 -8.01 -2.01 5.25
C CYS A 53 -7.72 -0.59 5.75
N PHE A 54 -6.67 0.05 5.22
CA PHE A 54 -6.31 1.41 5.55
C PHE A 54 -7.36 2.40 5.03
N GLY A 55 -7.86 2.21 3.80
CA GLY A 55 -8.99 2.97 3.23
C GLY A 55 -10.27 2.81 4.05
N ARG A 56 -10.63 1.58 4.45
CA ARG A 56 -11.75 1.32 5.35
C ARG A 56 -11.61 2.08 6.68
N THR A 57 -10.42 2.02 7.27
CA THR A 57 -10.15 2.73 8.54
C THR A 57 -10.24 4.23 8.37
N ALA A 58 -9.71 4.79 7.27
CA ALA A 58 -9.79 6.21 6.97
C ALA A 58 -11.27 6.66 6.87
N ALA A 59 -12.11 5.87 6.19
CA ALA A 59 -13.54 6.15 6.09
C ALA A 59 -14.24 6.14 7.46
N LEU A 60 -13.96 5.14 8.30
CA LEU A 60 -14.59 5.01 9.64
C LEU A 60 -14.12 6.10 10.62
N ALA A 61 -12.81 6.41 10.61
CA ALA A 61 -12.20 7.27 11.61
C ALA A 61 -12.27 8.76 11.26
N TYR A 62 -12.22 9.11 9.96
CA TYR A 62 -12.00 10.49 9.52
C TYR A 62 -13.13 11.04 8.63
N LEU A 63 -13.55 10.31 7.57
CA LEU A 63 -14.43 10.88 6.54
C LEU A 63 -15.86 11.17 7.01
N LYS A 64 -16.28 10.59 8.14
CA LYS A 64 -17.56 10.92 8.79
C LYS A 64 -17.54 12.26 9.52
N LYS A 65 -16.37 12.87 9.71
CA LYS A 65 -16.18 14.12 10.47
C LYS A 65 -15.96 15.30 9.52
N PRO A 66 -16.22 16.54 9.97
CA PRO A 66 -15.76 17.72 9.24
C PRO A 66 -14.24 17.71 9.10
N PHE A 67 -13.72 18.22 7.98
CA PHE A 67 -12.28 18.24 7.68
C PHE A 67 -11.44 18.82 8.80
N ARG A 68 -11.85 19.97 9.35
CA ARG A 68 -11.13 20.63 10.46
C ARG A 68 -10.95 19.73 11.70
N GLN A 69 -11.89 18.84 11.96
CA GLN A 69 -11.82 17.89 13.08
C GLN A 69 -11.01 16.62 12.72
N ALA A 70 -11.04 16.23 11.45
CA ALA A 70 -10.31 15.05 10.96
C ALA A 70 -8.81 15.35 10.78
N LEU A 71 -8.46 16.53 10.28
CA LEU A 71 -7.11 16.93 9.88
C LEU A 71 -6.03 16.69 10.97
N PRO A 72 -6.23 17.08 12.24
CA PRO A 72 -5.20 16.86 13.27
C PRO A 72 -4.91 15.38 13.52
N ARG A 73 -5.96 14.53 13.38
CA ARG A 73 -5.83 13.07 13.57
C ARG A 73 -5.17 12.42 12.37
N MET A 74 -5.53 12.84 11.16
CA MET A 74 -4.90 12.37 9.92
C MET A 74 -3.42 12.80 9.87
N GLY A 75 -3.11 14.05 10.23
CA GLY A 75 -1.74 14.55 10.33
C GLY A 75 -0.91 13.77 11.35
N ARG A 76 -1.49 13.41 12.49
CA ARG A 76 -0.82 12.56 13.49
C ARG A 76 -0.55 11.15 12.95
N THR A 77 -1.48 10.58 12.19
CA THR A 77 -1.27 9.26 11.56
C THR A 77 -0.19 9.34 10.49
N PHE A 78 -0.21 10.36 9.64
CA PHE A 78 0.86 10.64 8.68
C PHE A 78 2.23 10.74 9.37
N GLY A 79 2.34 11.58 10.40
CA GLY A 79 3.59 11.75 11.14
C GLY A 79 4.09 10.48 11.82
N ARG A 80 3.18 9.63 12.33
CA ARG A 80 3.56 8.33 12.91
C ARG A 80 4.09 7.36 11.86
N CYS A 81 3.46 7.27 10.68
CA CYS A 81 3.96 6.42 9.60
C CYS A 81 5.31 6.92 9.09
N LEU A 82 5.47 8.23 8.96
CA LEU A 82 6.73 8.85 8.53
C LEU A 82 7.85 8.64 9.56
N ALA A 83 7.58 8.85 10.85
CA ALA A 83 8.53 8.58 11.91
C ALA A 83 8.92 7.10 11.97
N ALA A 84 7.94 6.20 11.83
CA ALA A 84 8.20 4.76 11.77
C ALA A 84 9.09 4.39 10.57
N PHE A 85 8.88 5.00 9.41
CA PHE A 85 9.74 4.84 8.25
C PHE A 85 11.18 5.26 8.54
N TYR A 86 11.39 6.44 9.10
CA TYR A 86 12.74 6.94 9.40
C TYR A 86 13.47 6.07 10.41
N VAL A 87 12.80 5.69 11.49
CA VAL A 87 13.38 4.83 12.53
C VAL A 87 13.69 3.43 11.98
N SER A 88 12.73 2.83 11.28
CA SER A 88 12.90 1.49 10.68
C SER A 88 13.97 1.50 9.58
N GLY A 89 13.98 2.54 8.74
CA GLY A 89 14.96 2.71 7.68
C GLY A 89 16.38 2.85 8.20
N ALA A 90 16.60 3.71 9.22
CA ALA A 90 17.89 3.84 9.87
C ALA A 90 18.33 2.52 10.52
N ALA A 91 17.42 1.85 11.25
CA ALA A 91 17.70 0.55 11.84
C ALA A 91 18.08 -0.51 10.80
N PHE A 92 17.39 -0.55 9.64
CA PHE A 92 17.70 -1.48 8.57
C PHE A 92 19.10 -1.26 7.99
N ARG A 93 19.50 0.00 7.73
CA ARG A 93 20.83 0.34 7.23
C ARG A 93 21.93 -0.11 8.21
N VAL A 94 21.75 0.16 9.50
CA VAL A 94 22.74 -0.17 10.53
C VAL A 94 22.77 -1.67 10.83
N LEU A 95 21.61 -2.27 11.13
CA LEU A 95 21.56 -3.63 11.68
C LEU A 95 21.62 -4.71 10.60
N ARG A 96 21.03 -4.46 9.42
CA ARG A 96 20.94 -5.46 8.35
C ARG A 96 22.04 -5.29 7.29
N GLU A 97 22.32 -4.06 6.91
CA GLU A 97 23.32 -3.76 5.88
C GLU A 97 24.70 -3.43 6.45
N HIS A 98 24.82 -3.32 7.79
CA HIS A 98 26.05 -2.98 8.49
C HIS A 98 26.70 -1.68 8.00
N ARG A 99 25.86 -0.73 7.54
CA ARG A 99 26.33 0.60 7.13
C ARG A 99 26.51 1.49 8.35
N PRO A 100 27.57 2.31 8.41
CA PRO A 100 27.73 3.29 9.46
C PRO A 100 26.60 4.34 9.38
N LEU A 101 26.13 4.81 10.54
CA LEU A 101 25.12 5.85 10.63
C LEU A 101 25.76 7.23 10.44
N GLU A 102 26.21 7.49 9.21
CA GLU A 102 26.82 8.78 8.84
C GLU A 102 25.75 9.81 8.47
N ALA A 103 26.15 11.10 8.52
CA ALA A 103 25.27 12.21 8.17
C ALA A 103 24.72 12.10 6.73
N GLU A 104 25.48 11.55 5.81
CA GLU A 104 25.08 11.32 4.42
C GLU A 104 23.98 10.27 4.31
N THR A 105 24.12 9.14 5.01
CA THR A 105 23.09 8.08 5.08
C THR A 105 21.79 8.61 5.66
N LEU A 106 21.89 9.36 6.77
CA LEU A 106 20.71 9.97 7.39
C LEU A 106 20.04 11.00 6.47
N ARG A 107 20.84 11.85 5.82
CA ARG A 107 20.32 12.82 4.86
C ARG A 107 19.62 12.13 3.68
N GLY A 108 20.20 11.04 3.16
CA GLY A 108 19.59 10.25 2.10
C GLY A 108 18.19 9.74 2.48
N ILE A 109 18.06 9.14 3.67
CA ILE A 109 16.79 8.64 4.19
C ILE A 109 15.80 9.79 4.41
N LEU A 110 16.23 10.89 5.04
CA LEU A 110 15.39 12.05 5.34
C LEU A 110 14.85 12.72 4.08
N LEU A 111 15.66 12.84 3.03
CA LEU A 111 15.27 13.43 1.74
C LEU A 111 14.57 12.43 0.80
N LEU A 112 14.34 11.18 1.26
CA LEU A 112 13.76 10.11 0.45
C LEU A 112 14.55 9.84 -0.85
N SER A 113 15.84 10.15 -0.86
CA SER A 113 16.77 9.80 -1.94
C SER A 113 17.37 8.41 -1.73
N ASP A 114 17.40 7.93 -0.51
CA ASP A 114 17.73 6.56 -0.14
C ASP A 114 16.50 5.92 0.53
N ILE A 115 15.92 4.92 -0.11
CA ILE A 115 14.74 4.18 0.36
C ILE A 115 15.23 2.83 0.89
N PRO A 116 15.39 2.69 2.23
CA PRO A 116 15.82 1.41 2.79
C PRO A 116 14.81 0.32 2.54
N GLY A 117 15.26 -0.82 2.06
CA GLY A 117 14.41 -2.00 1.87
C GLY A 117 13.70 -2.39 3.17
N TRP A 118 12.50 -2.99 3.05
CA TRP A 118 11.66 -3.42 4.16
C TRP A 118 10.98 -2.29 4.94
N SER A 119 11.35 -1.03 4.69
CA SER A 119 10.71 0.17 5.28
C SER A 119 9.82 0.89 4.28
N GLU A 120 9.93 0.58 2.99
CA GLU A 120 9.24 1.26 1.90
C GLU A 120 7.72 1.22 2.02
N PHE A 121 7.15 0.17 2.64
CA PHE A 121 5.71 0.11 2.88
C PHE A 121 5.22 1.18 3.87
N LEU A 122 6.05 1.58 4.83
CA LEU A 122 5.70 2.61 5.82
C LEU A 122 5.58 3.99 5.19
N ILE A 123 6.53 4.33 4.29
CA ILE A 123 6.44 5.59 3.54
C ILE A 123 5.25 5.59 2.58
N ALA A 124 4.92 4.45 1.96
CA ALA A 124 3.73 4.33 1.13
C ALA A 124 2.45 4.61 1.93
N PHE A 125 2.32 4.11 3.17
CA PHE A 125 1.19 4.46 4.05
C PHE A 125 1.17 5.93 4.46
N ALA A 126 2.33 6.54 4.69
CA ALA A 126 2.40 7.98 4.95
C ALA A 126 1.90 8.77 3.73
N LEU A 127 2.37 8.45 2.53
CA LEU A 127 1.95 9.12 1.30
C LEU A 127 0.47 8.88 0.97
N LEU A 128 -0.06 7.67 1.22
CA LEU A 128 -1.50 7.39 1.12
C LEU A 128 -2.31 8.26 2.08
N MET A 129 -1.84 8.46 3.32
CA MET A 129 -2.52 9.35 4.27
C MET A 129 -2.42 10.81 3.84
N LEU A 130 -1.27 11.25 3.31
CA LEU A 130 -1.11 12.60 2.75
C LEU A 130 -2.08 12.81 1.58
N SER A 131 -2.15 11.84 0.66
CA SER A 131 -3.11 11.86 -0.44
C SER A 131 -4.56 11.92 0.07
N ALA A 132 -4.87 11.20 1.15
CA ALA A 132 -6.19 11.24 1.77
C ALA A 132 -6.51 12.60 2.40
N ILE A 133 -5.53 13.32 2.92
CA ILE A 133 -5.70 14.70 3.43
C ILE A 133 -6.01 15.64 2.26
N VAL A 134 -5.19 15.59 1.21
CA VAL A 134 -5.34 16.46 0.02
C VAL A 134 -6.66 16.21 -0.71
N LEU A 135 -7.00 14.93 -0.87
CA LEU A 135 -8.21 14.50 -1.59
C LEU A 135 -9.43 14.32 -0.67
N PHE A 136 -9.39 14.85 0.56
CA PHE A 136 -10.44 14.65 1.55
C PHE A 136 -11.86 14.94 1.04
N PRO A 137 -12.14 16.06 0.34
CA PRO A 137 -13.48 16.34 -0.19
C PRO A 137 -13.95 15.26 -1.17
N LEU A 138 -13.06 14.79 -2.03
CA LEU A 138 -13.32 13.74 -3.02
C LEU A 138 -13.60 12.39 -2.34
N LEU A 139 -12.77 12.00 -1.38
CA LEU A 139 -12.97 10.77 -0.61
C LEU A 139 -14.28 10.79 0.17
N ARG A 140 -14.66 11.94 0.70
CA ARG A 140 -15.97 12.10 1.35
C ARG A 140 -17.12 11.92 0.37
N GLN A 141 -17.00 12.37 -0.87
CA GLN A 141 -18.00 12.10 -1.90
C GLN A 141 -18.15 10.61 -2.20
N ILE A 142 -17.04 9.83 -2.18
CA ILE A 142 -17.09 8.37 -2.35
C ILE A 142 -17.92 7.71 -1.24
N THR A 143 -17.88 8.21 -0.01
CA THR A 143 -18.72 7.64 1.07
C THR A 143 -20.23 7.82 0.81
N CYS A 144 -20.61 8.85 0.04
CA CYS A 144 -21.99 9.13 -0.35
C CYS A 144 -22.38 8.48 -1.69
N ARG A 145 -21.46 8.54 -2.65
CA ARG A 145 -21.62 8.02 -4.02
C ARG A 145 -20.54 6.99 -4.31
N ARG A 146 -20.73 5.78 -3.81
CA ARG A 146 -19.70 4.72 -3.78
C ARG A 146 -19.17 4.35 -5.15
N TRP A 147 -20.00 4.38 -6.20
CA TRP A 147 -19.57 4.07 -7.57
C TRP A 147 -18.43 4.95 -8.08
N LEU A 148 -18.21 6.15 -7.49
CA LEU A 148 -17.12 7.05 -7.88
C LEU A 148 -15.72 6.45 -7.70
N TRP A 149 -15.56 5.43 -6.85
CA TRP A 149 -14.26 4.78 -6.69
C TRP A 149 -13.76 4.17 -8.01
N LEU A 150 -14.66 3.65 -8.87
CA LEU A 150 -14.30 3.05 -10.15
C LEU A 150 -13.67 4.07 -11.12
N PRO A 151 -14.36 5.15 -11.54
CA PRO A 151 -13.79 6.11 -12.46
C PRO A 151 -12.55 6.82 -11.89
N LEU A 152 -12.48 7.00 -10.57
CA LEU A 152 -11.29 7.59 -9.93
C LEU A 152 -10.09 6.61 -9.88
N SER A 153 -10.34 5.32 -9.99
CA SER A 153 -9.28 4.32 -10.10
C SER A 153 -8.67 4.23 -11.51
N ILE A 154 -9.40 4.63 -12.55
CA ILE A 154 -8.93 4.53 -13.93
C ILE A 154 -7.62 5.29 -14.17
N PRO A 155 -7.46 6.58 -13.79
CA PRO A 155 -6.20 7.30 -13.95
C PRO A 155 -5.04 6.62 -13.21
N CYS A 156 -5.32 6.02 -12.05
CA CYS A 156 -4.31 5.29 -11.27
C CYS A 156 -3.87 4.00 -11.99
N LEU A 157 -4.81 3.28 -12.58
CA LEU A 157 -4.51 2.06 -13.35
C LEU A 157 -3.76 2.37 -14.65
N LEU A 158 -4.03 3.53 -15.29
CA LEU A 158 -3.23 4.00 -16.43
C LEU A 158 -1.76 4.23 -16.05
N GLY A 159 -1.47 4.45 -14.78
CA GLY A 159 -0.11 4.48 -14.26
C GLY A 159 0.69 3.19 -14.52
N CYS A 160 0.04 2.05 -14.75
CA CYS A 160 0.71 0.79 -15.11
C CYS A 160 1.38 0.83 -16.51
N PHE A 161 1.02 1.80 -17.34
CA PHE A 161 1.62 2.02 -18.68
C PHE A 161 2.77 3.02 -18.67
N LEU A 162 3.18 3.53 -17.52
CA LEU A 162 4.30 4.46 -17.42
C LEU A 162 5.63 3.79 -17.79
N PRO A 163 6.55 4.51 -18.42
CA PRO A 163 7.87 3.99 -18.75
C PRO A 163 8.76 3.93 -17.49
N TYR A 164 8.61 2.89 -16.68
CA TYR A 164 9.30 2.71 -15.39
C TYR A 164 10.82 2.79 -15.49
N ASP A 165 11.40 2.42 -16.64
CA ASP A 165 12.85 2.51 -16.89
C ASP A 165 13.38 3.96 -16.88
N ARG A 166 12.51 4.94 -17.18
CA ARG A 166 12.86 6.36 -17.21
C ARG A 166 12.70 7.06 -15.85
N ILE A 167 12.10 6.40 -14.89
CA ILE A 167 11.87 6.95 -13.55
C ILE A 167 13.08 6.63 -12.67
N THR A 168 14.05 7.53 -12.67
CA THR A 168 15.32 7.38 -11.92
C THR A 168 15.36 8.21 -10.62
N VAL A 169 14.33 9.02 -10.36
CA VAL A 169 14.22 9.84 -9.15
C VAL A 169 13.47 9.06 -8.07
N PRO A 170 14.11 8.77 -6.89
CA PRO A 170 13.50 7.95 -5.84
C PRO A 170 12.15 8.48 -5.35
N GLN A 171 12.00 9.79 -5.18
CA GLN A 171 10.76 10.41 -4.73
C GLN A 171 9.61 10.20 -5.74
N LEU A 172 9.91 10.23 -7.05
CA LEU A 172 8.93 9.90 -8.09
C LEU A 172 8.62 8.41 -8.11
N ALA A 173 9.62 7.56 -7.84
CA ALA A 173 9.45 6.12 -7.74
C ALA A 173 8.43 5.73 -6.65
N LEU A 174 8.42 6.45 -5.50
CA LEU A 174 7.43 6.24 -4.44
C LEU A 174 6.00 6.56 -4.88
N LEU A 175 5.82 7.48 -5.81
CA LEU A 175 4.50 7.86 -6.33
C LEU A 175 4.07 7.00 -7.52
N MET A 176 4.95 6.78 -8.49
CA MET A 176 4.63 6.23 -9.80
C MET A 176 5.22 4.84 -10.06
N GLY A 177 6.17 4.37 -9.24
CA GLY A 177 6.95 3.16 -9.47
C GLY A 177 8.23 3.42 -10.28
N SER A 178 9.17 2.48 -10.24
CA SER A 178 10.42 2.50 -10.98
C SER A 178 10.98 1.08 -11.07
N ARG A 179 11.79 0.80 -12.09
CA ARG A 179 12.62 -0.43 -12.12
C ARG A 179 13.91 -0.30 -11.31
N SER A 180 14.37 0.92 -11.09
CA SER A 180 15.61 1.20 -10.35
C SER A 180 15.46 1.11 -8.83
N TYR A 181 14.22 1.20 -8.32
CA TYR A 181 13.93 1.22 -6.90
C TYR A 181 12.79 0.28 -6.56
N VAL A 182 12.99 -0.57 -5.57
CA VAL A 182 11.90 -1.39 -5.00
C VAL A 182 11.02 -0.48 -4.15
N THR A 183 9.80 -0.23 -4.60
CA THR A 183 8.85 0.65 -3.92
C THR A 183 7.43 0.08 -3.99
N PHE A 184 6.57 0.56 -3.09
CA PHE A 184 5.12 0.37 -3.19
C PHE A 184 4.50 1.68 -3.72
N PRO A 185 4.40 1.86 -5.04
CA PRO A 185 4.01 3.13 -5.64
C PRO A 185 2.57 3.48 -5.32
N VAL A 186 2.37 4.68 -4.78
CA VAL A 186 1.06 5.13 -4.29
C VAL A 186 0.00 5.10 -5.39
N LEU A 187 0.37 5.50 -6.61
CA LEU A 187 -0.56 5.58 -7.74
C LEU A 187 -1.23 4.24 -8.04
N GLN A 188 -0.44 3.15 -8.12
CA GLN A 188 -0.94 1.82 -8.46
C GLN A 188 -1.71 1.17 -7.31
N TYR A 189 -1.42 1.54 -6.07
CA TYR A 189 -2.10 1.01 -4.89
C TYR A 189 -3.28 1.85 -4.42
N PHE A 190 -3.40 3.10 -4.90
CA PHE A 190 -4.50 4.00 -4.52
C PHE A 190 -5.90 3.44 -4.84
N PRO A 191 -6.14 2.70 -5.95
CA PRO A 191 -7.42 2.03 -6.21
C PRO A 191 -7.89 1.13 -5.06
N PHE A 192 -6.98 0.40 -4.41
CA PHE A 192 -7.33 -0.44 -3.26
C PHE A 192 -7.74 0.41 -2.05
N PHE A 193 -7.10 1.56 -1.85
CA PHE A 193 -7.51 2.52 -0.83
C PHE A 193 -8.91 3.07 -1.11
N LEU A 194 -9.20 3.49 -2.34
CA LEU A 194 -10.51 3.97 -2.78
C LEU A 194 -11.59 2.90 -2.61
N ALA A 195 -11.29 1.66 -3.00
CA ALA A 195 -12.17 0.52 -2.81
C ALA A 195 -12.48 0.29 -1.31
N GLY A 196 -11.47 0.40 -0.44
CA GLY A 196 -11.64 0.32 1.00
C GLY A 196 -12.57 1.41 1.56
N VAL A 197 -12.42 2.64 1.09
CA VAL A 197 -13.31 3.76 1.42
C VAL A 197 -14.75 3.47 0.99
N ALA A 198 -14.95 3.06 -0.27
CA ALA A 198 -16.25 2.76 -0.85
C ALA A 198 -16.94 1.57 -0.17
N TYR A 199 -16.18 0.53 0.19
CA TYR A 199 -16.68 -0.66 0.87
C TYR A 199 -17.28 -0.36 2.25
N THR A 200 -16.81 0.73 2.89
CA THR A 200 -17.25 1.10 4.23
C THR A 200 -18.70 1.61 4.21
N GLY A 201 -19.58 0.90 4.91
CA GLY A 201 -21.01 1.17 4.92
C GLY A 201 -21.77 0.69 3.69
N ALA A 202 -21.13 -0.06 2.77
CA ALA A 202 -21.78 -0.68 1.64
C ALA A 202 -22.79 -1.75 2.08
N SER A 203 -23.92 -1.84 1.38
CA SER A 203 -24.91 -2.90 1.54
C SER A 203 -24.33 -4.24 1.11
N PHE A 204 -24.96 -5.34 1.47
CA PHE A 204 -24.51 -6.69 1.08
C PHE A 204 -24.42 -6.84 -0.45
N ARG A 205 -25.42 -6.32 -1.19
CA ARG A 205 -25.44 -6.37 -2.66
C ARG A 205 -24.28 -5.59 -3.28
N GLU A 206 -23.99 -4.40 -2.77
CA GLU A 206 -22.85 -3.58 -3.23
C GLU A 206 -21.52 -4.28 -2.94
N ARG A 207 -21.37 -4.89 -1.77
CA ARG A 207 -20.16 -5.67 -1.41
C ARG A 207 -19.96 -6.85 -2.32
N LEU A 208 -21.05 -7.56 -2.65
CA LEU A 208 -21.01 -8.69 -3.59
C LEU A 208 -20.60 -8.22 -4.99
N GLY A 209 -21.16 -7.10 -5.46
CA GLY A 209 -20.78 -6.48 -6.74
C GLY A 209 -19.30 -6.07 -6.77
N MET A 210 -18.80 -5.41 -5.71
CA MET A 210 -17.38 -5.06 -5.61
C MET A 210 -16.49 -6.29 -5.58
N GLY A 211 -16.91 -7.36 -4.88
CA GLY A 211 -16.22 -8.64 -4.87
C GLY A 211 -16.18 -9.29 -6.25
N GLY A 212 -17.29 -9.29 -6.98
CA GLY A 212 -17.37 -9.80 -8.35
C GLY A 212 -16.41 -9.04 -9.28
N VAL A 213 -16.41 -7.71 -9.23
CA VAL A 213 -15.45 -6.90 -10.00
C VAL A 213 -14.00 -7.27 -9.65
N ALA A 214 -13.67 -7.38 -8.36
CA ALA A 214 -12.32 -7.77 -7.94
C ALA A 214 -11.93 -9.15 -8.47
N VAL A 215 -12.82 -10.15 -8.42
CA VAL A 215 -12.57 -11.50 -8.95
C VAL A 215 -12.33 -11.46 -10.47
N ILE A 216 -13.15 -10.72 -11.23
CA ILE A 216 -12.98 -10.59 -12.69
C ILE A 216 -11.61 -9.98 -13.03
N PHE A 217 -11.24 -8.86 -12.38
CA PHE A 217 -9.95 -8.23 -12.62
C PHE A 217 -8.77 -9.11 -12.20
N SER A 218 -8.88 -9.83 -11.08
CA SER A 218 -7.83 -10.76 -10.64
C SER A 218 -7.69 -11.95 -11.60
N ALA A 219 -8.79 -12.50 -12.07
CA ALA A 219 -8.77 -13.59 -13.06
C ALA A 219 -8.18 -13.12 -14.39
N ALA A 220 -8.59 -11.93 -14.88
CA ALA A 220 -8.03 -11.35 -16.10
C ALA A 220 -6.53 -11.08 -15.96
N GLY A 221 -6.09 -10.53 -14.82
CA GLY A 221 -4.67 -10.31 -14.52
C GLY A 221 -3.88 -11.61 -14.45
N LEU A 222 -4.44 -12.66 -13.85
CA LEU A 222 -3.82 -13.99 -13.79
C LEU A 222 -3.67 -14.60 -15.18
N VAL A 223 -4.71 -14.55 -16.01
CA VAL A 223 -4.66 -15.03 -17.40
C VAL A 223 -3.61 -14.27 -18.20
N TRP A 224 -3.56 -12.95 -18.03
CA TRP A 224 -2.55 -12.12 -18.70
C TRP A 224 -1.16 -12.51 -18.26
N TYR A 225 -0.93 -12.66 -16.95
CA TYR A 225 0.33 -13.09 -16.36
C TYR A 225 0.79 -14.46 -16.87
N VAL A 226 -0.11 -15.45 -16.91
CA VAL A 226 0.22 -16.79 -17.43
C VAL A 226 0.63 -16.75 -18.89
N ARG A 227 0.05 -15.82 -19.68
CA ARG A 227 0.36 -15.70 -21.12
C ARG A 227 1.63 -14.92 -21.42
N HIS A 228 1.98 -13.91 -20.62
CA HIS A 228 3.01 -12.92 -20.95
C HIS A 228 4.17 -12.92 -19.94
N GLY A 229 4.03 -13.61 -18.82
CA GLY A 229 4.98 -13.54 -17.71
C GLY A 229 4.81 -12.26 -16.87
N LEU A 230 5.67 -12.13 -15.84
CA LEU A 230 5.80 -10.86 -15.12
C LEU A 230 6.56 -9.85 -15.99
N PRO A 231 6.15 -8.57 -15.99
CA PRO A 231 6.85 -7.51 -16.69
C PRO A 231 8.25 -7.25 -16.13
#